data_ebbfb1daec611feed23cd349de27b012
#
_entry.id   ebbfb1daec611feed23cd349de27b012
#
_cell.length_a   1.000
_cell.length_b   1.000
_cell.length_c   1.000
_cell.angle_alpha   90.00
_cell.angle_beta   90.00
_cell.angle_gamma   90.00
#
_symmetry.space_group_name_H-M   'P 1'
#
loop_
_entity.id
_entity.type
_entity.pdbx_description
1 polymer ?
#
loop_
_entity_poly.entity_id
_entity_poly.type
_entity_poly.pdbx_seq_one_letter_code
_entity_poly.pdbx_strand_id
1 'polypeptide(L)'
;MIRKTILSASFVLLAASAAFTALPAQAATDAAAVIKHYADVAHAKYEDSLTTAKALDKAIDALIATPSEETLKAAREAWIKARVPYQQSEVYRFGNPLVDAWEGKVNAWPLDEGLIDYVDASYGTESDENELYVANIIANPKIKISGEEVDASKITPELIESLHEAGDVEANVTTGYHAIEFLLWGQDLNGTGPGAGNRPYTDYDKAKCTNGNCDRRADYLKSASSLLVKDLQEMVDAWAPEGEATKTVEADPKAGLTAILTGMGSLSYGELAGERMKLGLLLHDPEEEHD
;
A
#
# COMPACT_ATOMS: atom_id res chain seq x y z
N MET A 1 47.48 87.25 -40.10
CA MET A 1 47.73 86.96 -38.65
C MET A 1 46.54 86.25 -38.12
N ILE A 2 46.58 84.95 -38.00
CA ILE A 2 45.45 84.12 -37.52
C ILE A 2 45.94 83.43 -36.26
N ARG A 3 45.35 83.76 -35.12
CA ARG A 3 45.59 83.15 -33.83
C ARG A 3 44.77 81.84 -33.76
N LYS A 4 45.49 80.72 -33.60
CA LYS A 4 44.86 79.43 -33.30
C LYS A 4 44.59 79.32 -31.78
N THR A 5 43.38 79.20 -31.44
CA THR A 5 42.91 78.89 -30.04
C THR A 5 42.87 77.39 -29.89
N ILE A 6 43.64 76.85 -28.96
CA ILE A 6 43.61 75.42 -28.60
C ILE A 6 42.58 75.24 -27.47
N LEU A 7 41.52 74.51 -27.76
CA LEU A 7 40.55 74.02 -26.72
C LEU A 7 41.09 72.74 -26.10
N SER A 8 41.39 72.80 -24.80
CA SER A 8 41.69 71.61 -23.98
C SER A 8 40.41 71.01 -23.53
N ALA A 9 40.09 69.79 -24.00
CA ALA A 9 38.96 68.98 -23.50
C ALA A 9 39.43 68.16 -22.30
N SER A 10 38.93 68.51 -21.15
CA SER A 10 39.11 67.70 -19.91
C SER A 10 38.16 66.50 -19.90
N PHE A 11 38.77 65.34 -20.03
CA PHE A 11 37.97 64.04 -19.81
C PHE A 11 37.80 63.80 -18.33
N VAL A 12 36.60 63.89 -17.87
CA VAL A 12 36.22 63.44 -16.52
C VAL A 12 35.88 61.94 -16.61
N LEU A 13 36.76 61.05 -16.09
CA LEU A 13 36.46 59.65 -15.87
C LEU A 13 35.48 59.48 -14.69
N LEU A 14 34.25 59.24 -14.99
CA LEU A 14 33.28 58.72 -13.96
C LEU A 14 33.61 57.25 -13.69
N ALA A 15 34.28 56.93 -12.57
CA ALA A 15 34.38 55.56 -12.04
C ALA A 15 33.01 55.15 -11.47
N ALA A 16 32.22 54.42 -12.26
CA ALA A 16 31.02 53.77 -11.77
C ALA A 16 31.44 52.56 -10.90
N SER A 17 31.44 52.73 -9.59
CA SER A 17 31.58 51.63 -8.62
C SER A 17 30.32 50.77 -8.71
N ALA A 18 30.40 49.67 -9.46
CA ALA A 18 29.36 48.63 -9.43
C ALA A 18 29.40 47.96 -8.04
N ALA A 19 28.52 48.41 -7.17
CA ALA A 19 28.22 47.68 -5.92
C ALA A 19 27.59 46.34 -6.31
N PHE A 20 28.39 45.28 -6.39
CA PHE A 20 27.85 43.92 -6.36
C PHE A 20 27.17 43.72 -5.04
N THR A 21 25.83 43.89 -4.99
CA THR A 21 25.04 43.37 -3.93
C THR A 21 25.19 41.85 -3.99
N ALA A 22 26.05 41.28 -3.12
CA ALA A 22 26.05 39.83 -2.91
C ALA A 22 24.64 39.44 -2.52
N LEU A 23 23.94 38.73 -3.39
CA LEU A 23 22.72 38.01 -3.02
C LEU A 23 23.10 37.17 -1.83
N PRO A 24 22.25 37.13 -0.74
CA PRO A 24 22.55 36.26 0.36
C PRO A 24 22.74 34.85 -0.18
N ALA A 25 23.90 34.26 0.05
CA ALA A 25 24.13 32.85 -0.27
C ALA A 25 23.02 32.09 0.41
N GLN A 26 22.13 31.54 -0.38
CA GLN A 26 21.08 30.67 0.14
C GLN A 26 21.83 29.56 0.88
N ALA A 27 21.65 29.47 2.19
CA ALA A 27 22.32 28.44 2.98
C ALA A 27 22.03 27.10 2.32
N ALA A 28 23.06 26.34 1.98
CA ALA A 28 22.88 25.01 1.42
C ALA A 28 21.98 24.22 2.39
N THR A 29 20.89 23.68 1.86
CA THR A 29 19.97 22.88 2.68
C THR A 29 20.78 21.73 3.29
N ASP A 30 20.73 21.59 4.59
CA ASP A 30 21.42 20.50 5.30
C ASP A 30 20.77 19.16 4.91
N ALA A 31 21.55 18.28 4.31
CA ALA A 31 21.08 16.96 3.89
C ALA A 31 20.51 16.14 5.06
N ALA A 32 21.13 16.23 6.26
CA ALA A 32 20.65 15.53 7.44
C ALA A 32 19.27 16.04 7.89
N ALA A 33 19.05 17.38 7.79
CA ALA A 33 17.74 17.95 8.11
C ALA A 33 16.65 17.52 7.09
N VAL A 34 16.99 17.36 5.82
CA VAL A 34 16.06 16.85 4.78
C VAL A 34 15.69 15.40 5.08
N ILE A 35 16.67 14.54 5.36
CA ILE A 35 16.46 13.12 5.64
C ILE A 35 15.64 12.93 6.91
N LYS A 36 15.98 13.69 7.96
CA LYS A 36 15.17 13.68 9.19
C LYS A 36 13.72 14.06 8.93
N HIS A 37 13.48 15.12 8.17
CA HIS A 37 12.12 15.52 7.83
C HIS A 37 11.39 14.46 7.00
N TYR A 38 12.08 13.80 6.08
CA TYR A 38 11.53 12.67 5.34
C TYR A 38 11.09 11.53 6.26
N ALA A 39 11.92 11.15 7.25
CA ALA A 39 11.57 10.13 8.22
C ALA A 39 10.40 10.56 9.12
N ASP A 40 10.36 11.82 9.57
CA ASP A 40 9.25 12.36 10.36
C ASP A 40 7.93 12.32 9.58
N VAL A 41 7.94 12.61 8.27
CA VAL A 41 6.75 12.52 7.40
C VAL A 41 6.35 11.07 7.15
N ALA A 42 7.31 10.16 6.95
CA ALA A 42 7.03 8.72 6.82
C ALA A 42 6.34 8.18 8.08
N HIS A 43 6.88 8.47 9.26
CA HIS A 43 6.27 8.09 10.53
C HIS A 43 4.82 8.58 10.64
N ALA A 44 4.56 9.86 10.37
CA ALA A 44 3.20 10.43 10.42
C ALA A 44 2.25 9.75 9.41
N LYS A 45 2.72 9.36 8.22
CA LYS A 45 1.91 8.65 7.22
C LYS A 45 1.54 7.24 7.67
N TYR A 46 2.44 6.51 8.29
CA TYR A 46 2.13 5.20 8.87
C TYR A 46 1.23 5.31 10.10
N GLU A 47 1.34 6.37 10.92
CA GLU A 47 0.38 6.65 12.00
C GLU A 47 -1.04 6.92 11.46
N ASP A 48 -1.18 7.67 10.36
CA ASP A 48 -2.46 7.90 9.67
C ASP A 48 -3.03 6.58 9.13
N SER A 49 -2.19 5.74 8.52
CA SER A 49 -2.57 4.41 7.99
C SER A 49 -3.05 3.49 9.11
N LEU A 50 -2.31 3.42 10.22
CA LEU A 50 -2.69 2.64 11.40
C LEU A 50 -4.00 3.13 12.01
N THR A 51 -4.20 4.45 12.08
CA THR A 51 -5.43 5.04 12.63
C THR A 51 -6.65 4.63 11.80
N THR A 52 -6.54 4.68 10.48
CA THR A 52 -7.64 4.31 9.59
C THR A 52 -7.85 2.79 9.52
N ALA A 53 -6.80 1.97 9.63
CA ALA A 53 -6.91 0.53 9.74
C ALA A 53 -7.60 0.10 11.06
N LYS A 54 -7.33 0.76 12.18
CA LYS A 54 -8.08 0.54 13.45
C LYS A 54 -9.56 0.91 13.31
N ALA A 55 -9.88 1.93 12.51
CA ALA A 55 -11.27 2.28 12.21
C ALA A 55 -11.95 1.22 11.32
N LEU A 56 -11.22 0.65 10.35
CA LEU A 56 -11.67 -0.48 9.52
C LEU A 56 -11.93 -1.72 10.38
N ASP A 57 -10.98 -2.11 11.22
CA ASP A 57 -11.12 -3.27 12.14
C ASP A 57 -12.36 -3.14 13.04
N LYS A 58 -12.61 -1.95 13.57
CA LYS A 58 -13.82 -1.65 14.34
C LYS A 58 -15.11 -1.76 13.51
N ALA A 59 -15.10 -1.33 12.24
CA ALA A 59 -16.25 -1.45 11.36
C ALA A 59 -16.52 -2.91 10.99
N ILE A 60 -15.48 -3.71 10.84
CA ILE A 60 -15.56 -5.18 10.66
C ILE A 60 -16.14 -5.84 11.90
N ASP A 61 -15.72 -5.46 13.11
CA ASP A 61 -16.31 -5.94 14.35
C ASP A 61 -17.83 -5.67 14.42
N ALA A 62 -18.26 -4.48 13.97
CA ALA A 62 -19.67 -4.13 13.91
C ALA A 62 -20.45 -4.98 12.88
N LEU A 63 -19.87 -5.24 11.71
CA LEU A 63 -20.43 -6.13 10.69
C LEU A 63 -20.60 -7.55 11.24
N ILE A 64 -19.59 -8.10 11.89
CA ILE A 64 -19.61 -9.46 12.45
C ILE A 64 -20.62 -9.58 13.59
N ALA A 65 -20.72 -8.57 14.46
CA ALA A 65 -21.61 -8.55 15.59
C ALA A 65 -23.10 -8.37 15.19
N THR A 66 -23.35 -7.59 14.14
CA THR A 66 -24.71 -7.26 13.69
C THR A 66 -24.72 -7.13 12.16
N PRO A 67 -24.71 -8.27 11.44
CA PRO A 67 -24.70 -8.26 9.98
C PRO A 67 -25.93 -7.57 9.39
N SER A 68 -25.71 -6.56 8.56
CA SER A 68 -26.75 -5.83 7.82
C SER A 68 -26.15 -5.12 6.62
N GLU A 69 -27.00 -4.64 5.70
CA GLU A 69 -26.54 -3.80 4.57
C GLU A 69 -25.80 -2.55 5.06
N GLU A 70 -26.23 -1.96 6.17
CA GLU A 70 -25.63 -0.75 6.73
C GLU A 70 -24.23 -1.03 7.29
N THR A 71 -24.07 -2.15 8.03
CA THR A 71 -22.77 -2.50 8.61
C THR A 71 -21.78 -2.99 7.56
N LEU A 72 -22.23 -3.72 6.53
CA LEU A 72 -21.39 -4.11 5.40
C LEU A 72 -20.93 -2.86 4.62
N LYS A 73 -21.86 -1.94 4.31
CA LYS A 73 -21.52 -0.67 3.66
C LYS A 73 -20.52 0.13 4.50
N ALA A 74 -20.72 0.22 5.81
CA ALA A 74 -19.80 0.93 6.70
C ALA A 74 -18.39 0.32 6.71
N ALA A 75 -18.27 -1.01 6.67
CA ALA A 75 -16.99 -1.70 6.57
C ALA A 75 -16.29 -1.41 5.22
N ARG A 76 -17.02 -1.46 4.10
CA ARG A 76 -16.52 -1.09 2.77
C ARG A 76 -16.03 0.37 2.72
N GLU A 77 -16.81 1.30 3.24
CA GLU A 77 -16.41 2.70 3.32
C GLU A 77 -15.17 2.92 4.21
N ALA A 78 -15.04 2.14 5.28
CA ALA A 78 -13.88 2.20 6.16
C ALA A 78 -12.63 1.64 5.46
N TRP A 79 -12.76 0.58 4.65
CA TRP A 79 -11.67 0.05 3.82
C TRP A 79 -11.19 1.10 2.82
N ILE A 80 -12.08 1.72 2.04
CA ILE A 80 -11.73 2.78 1.09
C ILE A 80 -10.98 3.92 1.80
N LYS A 81 -11.44 4.33 2.99
CA LYS A 81 -10.77 5.38 3.79
C LYS A 81 -9.40 4.93 4.29
N ALA A 82 -9.22 3.65 4.61
CA ALA A 82 -7.95 3.13 5.08
C ALA A 82 -6.91 3.02 3.96
N ARG A 83 -7.33 2.78 2.72
CA ARG A 83 -6.43 2.76 1.55
C ARG A 83 -5.76 4.11 1.29
N VAL A 84 -6.47 5.23 1.50
CA VAL A 84 -5.95 6.56 1.14
C VAL A 84 -4.61 6.91 1.84
N PRO A 85 -4.48 6.88 3.18
CA PRO A 85 -3.20 7.19 3.82
C PRO A 85 -2.14 6.11 3.54
N TYR A 86 -2.54 4.85 3.37
CA TYR A 86 -1.62 3.77 3.01
C TYR A 86 -1.00 4.02 1.63
N GLN A 87 -1.78 4.28 0.60
CA GLN A 87 -1.26 4.61 -0.75
C GLN A 87 -0.35 5.84 -0.75
N GLN A 88 -0.59 6.81 0.14
CA GLN A 88 0.31 7.96 0.31
C GLN A 88 1.65 7.60 0.96
N SER A 89 1.79 6.42 1.55
CA SER A 89 3.05 5.93 2.12
C SER A 89 3.91 5.12 1.14
N GLU A 90 3.40 4.77 -0.02
CA GLU A 90 4.04 3.90 -1.01
C GLU A 90 5.44 4.38 -1.43
N VAL A 91 5.66 5.69 -1.50
CA VAL A 91 6.96 6.27 -1.83
C VAL A 91 8.09 5.84 -0.88
N TYR A 92 7.78 5.46 0.35
CA TYR A 92 8.75 5.03 1.36
C TYR A 92 9.19 3.56 1.22
N ARG A 93 8.49 2.78 0.40
CA ARG A 93 8.83 1.40 0.08
C ARG A 93 10.18 1.32 -0.64
N PHE A 94 10.32 2.07 -1.71
CA PHE A 94 11.49 2.00 -2.58
C PHE A 94 12.71 2.68 -1.95
N GLY A 95 13.84 1.99 -1.95
CA GLY A 95 15.08 2.48 -1.37
C GLY A 95 15.23 2.25 0.14
N ASN A 96 14.26 1.62 0.79
CA ASN A 96 14.36 1.11 2.15
C ASN A 96 14.01 -0.39 2.18
N PRO A 97 15.00 -1.29 2.24
CA PRO A 97 14.78 -2.75 2.15
C PRO A 97 13.85 -3.31 3.23
N LEU A 98 13.79 -2.68 4.41
CA LEU A 98 12.89 -3.11 5.49
C LEU A 98 11.43 -2.88 5.10
N VAL A 99 11.14 -1.71 4.52
CA VAL A 99 9.78 -1.35 4.10
C VAL A 99 9.36 -2.17 2.88
N ASP A 100 10.28 -2.37 1.94
CA ASP A 100 10.04 -3.17 0.74
C ASP A 100 9.71 -4.63 1.08
N ALA A 101 10.48 -5.27 1.96
CA ALA A 101 10.21 -6.62 2.42
C ALA A 101 8.93 -6.76 3.27
N TRP A 102 8.49 -5.69 3.93
CA TRP A 102 7.28 -5.68 4.73
C TRP A 102 6.01 -5.49 3.90
N GLU A 103 6.09 -4.80 2.79
CA GLU A 103 4.95 -4.36 1.99
C GLU A 103 4.05 -5.52 1.54
N GLY A 104 4.63 -6.65 1.12
CA GLY A 104 3.89 -7.86 0.76
C GLY A 104 2.93 -8.36 1.83
N LYS A 105 3.19 -8.15 3.12
CA LYS A 105 2.26 -8.53 4.20
C LYS A 105 0.91 -7.81 4.14
N VAL A 106 0.89 -6.57 3.61
CA VAL A 106 -0.26 -5.68 3.69
C VAL A 106 -0.88 -5.35 2.34
N ASN A 107 -0.14 -5.49 1.23
CA ASN A 107 -0.61 -5.05 -0.08
C ASN A 107 -0.18 -5.96 -1.24
N ALA A 108 0.13 -7.24 -0.97
CA ALA A 108 0.46 -8.19 -2.03
C ALA A 108 -0.67 -8.31 -3.06
N TRP A 109 -0.29 -8.39 -4.33
CA TRP A 109 -1.12 -8.55 -5.51
C TRP A 109 -0.28 -9.25 -6.62
N PRO A 110 -0.85 -10.04 -7.53
CA PRO A 110 -2.27 -10.44 -7.64
C PRO A 110 -2.72 -11.41 -6.56
N LEU A 111 -4.05 -11.61 -6.41
CA LEU A 111 -4.66 -12.46 -5.39
C LEU A 111 -5.52 -13.53 -6.03
N ASP A 112 -5.22 -14.80 -5.76
CA ASP A 112 -6.09 -15.93 -6.09
C ASP A 112 -7.27 -16.01 -5.11
N GLU A 113 -8.40 -15.45 -5.49
CA GLU A 113 -9.62 -15.37 -4.67
C GLU A 113 -10.12 -16.73 -4.19
N GLY A 114 -10.02 -17.75 -5.05
CA GLY A 114 -10.43 -19.12 -4.77
C GLY A 114 -9.64 -19.81 -3.66
N LEU A 115 -8.46 -19.31 -3.31
CA LEU A 115 -7.73 -19.74 -2.12
C LEU A 115 -8.48 -19.40 -0.83
N ILE A 116 -9.09 -18.23 -0.76
CA ILE A 116 -9.71 -17.70 0.45
C ILE A 116 -11.14 -18.23 0.63
N ASP A 117 -11.99 -18.03 -0.39
CA ASP A 117 -13.43 -18.27 -0.30
C ASP A 117 -14.01 -18.78 -1.63
N TYR A 118 -15.34 -18.92 -1.68
CA TYR A 118 -16.04 -19.30 -2.89
C TYR A 118 -15.90 -18.24 -3.98
N VAL A 119 -15.81 -18.70 -5.21
CA VAL A 119 -15.77 -17.94 -6.46
C VAL A 119 -16.85 -18.45 -7.43
N ASP A 120 -17.13 -17.70 -8.48
CA ASP A 120 -18.04 -18.12 -9.53
C ASP A 120 -17.46 -19.29 -10.35
N ALA A 121 -18.34 -20.09 -10.95
CA ALA A 121 -17.92 -21.23 -11.77
C ALA A 121 -17.03 -20.85 -12.99
N SER A 122 -17.10 -19.61 -13.45
CA SER A 122 -16.23 -19.11 -14.51
C SER A 122 -14.77 -18.96 -14.10
N TYR A 123 -14.48 -18.90 -12.81
CA TYR A 123 -13.12 -18.86 -12.28
C TYR A 123 -12.31 -20.13 -12.58
N GLY A 124 -12.97 -21.25 -12.74
CA GLY A 124 -12.34 -22.56 -12.93
C GLY A 124 -12.24 -23.38 -11.64
N THR A 125 -11.64 -24.56 -11.76
CA THR A 125 -11.54 -25.51 -10.64
C THR A 125 -10.11 -25.94 -10.36
N GLU A 126 -9.16 -25.57 -11.18
CA GLU A 126 -7.74 -25.96 -11.07
C GLU A 126 -6.86 -24.96 -11.82
N SER A 127 -5.61 -24.86 -11.42
CA SER A 127 -4.55 -24.17 -12.15
C SER A 127 -3.31 -25.08 -12.18
N ASP A 128 -2.66 -25.18 -13.33
CA ASP A 128 -1.41 -25.92 -13.47
C ASP A 128 -0.24 -25.25 -12.71
N GLU A 129 -0.40 -23.96 -12.40
CA GLU A 129 0.65 -23.15 -11.76
C GLU A 129 0.44 -23.00 -10.24
N ASN A 130 -0.78 -23.22 -9.74
CA ASN A 130 -1.11 -23.04 -8.33
C ASN A 130 -2.01 -24.17 -7.80
N GLU A 131 -1.45 -25.08 -6.99
CA GLU A 131 -2.22 -26.15 -6.35
C GLU A 131 -3.27 -25.63 -5.35
N LEU A 132 -3.14 -24.39 -4.88
CA LEU A 132 -4.03 -23.74 -3.92
C LEU A 132 -5.09 -22.84 -4.56
N TYR A 133 -5.09 -22.71 -5.89
CA TYR A 133 -5.94 -21.82 -6.67
C TYR A 133 -7.42 -21.77 -6.23
N VAL A 134 -7.98 -22.91 -5.84
CA VAL A 134 -9.36 -23.06 -5.34
C VAL A 134 -9.42 -23.81 -4.00
N ALA A 135 -8.39 -23.70 -3.16
CA ALA A 135 -8.31 -24.44 -1.90
C ALA A 135 -9.41 -24.06 -0.90
N ASN A 136 -9.96 -22.86 -1.02
CA ASN A 136 -11.06 -22.31 -0.22
C ASN A 136 -10.89 -22.59 1.29
N ILE A 137 -9.98 -21.87 1.93
CA ILE A 137 -9.64 -21.99 3.36
C ILE A 137 -10.89 -21.86 4.24
N ILE A 138 -11.84 -21.02 3.82
CA ILE A 138 -13.08 -20.80 4.59
C ILE A 138 -13.97 -22.04 4.57
N ALA A 139 -14.07 -22.74 3.45
CA ALA A 139 -14.90 -23.96 3.36
C ALA A 139 -14.19 -25.21 3.88
N ASN A 140 -12.87 -25.27 3.76
CA ASN A 140 -12.09 -26.47 4.02
C ASN A 140 -11.27 -26.37 5.31
N PRO A 141 -11.62 -27.16 6.36
CA PRO A 141 -10.86 -27.17 7.61
C PRO A 141 -9.50 -27.88 7.49
N LYS A 142 -9.19 -28.48 6.35
CA LYS A 142 -7.95 -29.13 6.02
C LYS A 142 -7.59 -28.81 4.59
N ILE A 143 -6.41 -28.28 4.38
CA ILE A 143 -5.85 -27.97 3.06
C ILE A 143 -4.54 -28.72 2.86
N LYS A 144 -4.14 -28.93 1.62
CA LYS A 144 -2.86 -29.56 1.30
C LYS A 144 -1.93 -28.56 0.63
N ILE A 145 -0.69 -28.53 1.06
CA ILE A 145 0.37 -27.70 0.50
C ILE A 145 1.58 -28.59 0.27
N SER A 146 2.01 -28.71 -0.98
CA SER A 146 3.15 -29.58 -1.36
C SER A 146 3.02 -31.01 -0.82
N GLY A 147 1.79 -31.51 -0.74
CA GLY A 147 1.45 -32.85 -0.27
C GLY A 147 1.30 -33.00 1.24
N GLU A 148 1.58 -31.98 2.04
CA GLU A 148 1.39 -31.96 3.48
C GLU A 148 0.02 -31.41 3.86
N GLU A 149 -0.62 -32.01 4.89
CA GLU A 149 -1.92 -31.53 5.39
C GLU A 149 -1.72 -30.41 6.40
N VAL A 150 -2.36 -29.27 6.17
CA VAL A 150 -2.42 -28.14 7.08
C VAL A 150 -3.80 -28.10 7.75
N ASP A 151 -3.82 -28.02 9.07
CA ASP A 151 -5.05 -27.89 9.86
C ASP A 151 -5.55 -26.44 9.85
N ALA A 152 -6.57 -26.18 9.03
CA ALA A 152 -7.28 -24.90 8.94
C ALA A 152 -8.64 -24.92 9.71
N SER A 153 -8.83 -25.84 10.65
CA SER A 153 -10.08 -25.97 11.41
C SER A 153 -10.43 -24.72 12.23
N LYS A 154 -9.40 -23.96 12.64
CA LYS A 154 -9.53 -22.65 13.29
C LYS A 154 -8.78 -21.63 12.45
N ILE A 155 -9.48 -20.61 11.98
CA ILE A 155 -8.87 -19.50 11.24
C ILE A 155 -8.39 -18.47 12.26
N THR A 156 -7.09 -18.25 12.32
CA THR A 156 -6.42 -17.31 13.22
C THR A 156 -5.46 -16.43 12.42
N PRO A 157 -5.03 -15.28 12.95
CA PRO A 157 -4.00 -14.46 12.31
C PRO A 157 -2.74 -15.26 11.94
N GLU A 158 -2.28 -16.14 12.84
CA GLU A 158 -1.08 -16.96 12.63
C GLU A 158 -1.26 -17.97 11.50
N LEU A 159 -2.47 -18.54 11.36
CA LEU A 159 -2.76 -19.45 10.25
C LEU A 159 -2.69 -18.70 8.92
N ILE A 160 -3.43 -17.60 8.76
CA ILE A 160 -3.44 -16.88 7.49
C ILE A 160 -2.07 -16.28 7.15
N GLU A 161 -1.31 -15.79 8.14
CA GLU A 161 0.08 -15.36 7.96
C GLU A 161 0.97 -16.51 7.45
N SER A 162 0.80 -17.73 7.97
CA SER A 162 1.58 -18.91 7.54
C SER A 162 1.22 -19.45 6.16
N LEU A 163 0.06 -19.07 5.63
CA LEU A 163 -0.44 -19.45 4.30
C LEU A 163 -0.14 -18.41 3.23
N HIS A 164 0.34 -17.24 3.62
CA HIS A 164 0.69 -16.18 2.69
C HIS A 164 1.87 -16.60 1.81
N GLU A 165 1.70 -16.50 0.50
CA GLU A 165 2.65 -16.97 -0.53
C GLU A 165 3.03 -18.46 -0.40
N ALA A 166 2.15 -19.27 0.20
CA ALA A 166 2.43 -20.69 0.41
C ALA A 166 2.68 -21.41 -0.92
N GLY A 167 3.65 -22.31 -0.91
CA GLY A 167 4.09 -23.04 -2.11
C GLY A 167 4.95 -22.20 -3.05
N ASP A 168 5.51 -21.07 -2.58
CA ASP A 168 6.29 -20.11 -3.37
C ASP A 168 5.48 -19.50 -4.55
N VAL A 169 4.16 -19.35 -4.37
CA VAL A 169 3.25 -18.74 -5.34
C VAL A 169 2.81 -17.37 -4.82
N GLU A 170 3.21 -16.30 -5.49
CA GLU A 170 2.92 -14.91 -5.11
C GLU A 170 1.41 -14.64 -5.02
N ALA A 171 0.60 -15.22 -5.92
CA ALA A 171 -0.85 -15.07 -5.92
C ALA A 171 -1.56 -15.74 -4.73
N ASN A 172 -0.87 -16.53 -3.91
CA ASN A 172 -1.42 -17.09 -2.66
C ASN A 172 -1.49 -16.02 -1.56
N VAL A 173 -2.14 -14.90 -1.87
CA VAL A 173 -2.34 -13.79 -0.94
C VAL A 173 -3.45 -14.11 0.06
N THR A 174 -3.11 -14.17 1.33
CA THR A 174 -4.05 -14.53 2.42
C THR A 174 -4.23 -13.41 3.44
N THR A 175 -3.45 -12.33 3.34
CA THR A 175 -3.38 -11.24 4.30
C THR A 175 -3.53 -9.88 3.60
N GLY A 176 -3.53 -8.80 4.36
CA GLY A 176 -3.47 -7.45 3.84
C GLY A 176 -4.80 -6.90 3.32
N TYR A 177 -4.69 -5.76 2.65
CA TYR A 177 -5.85 -4.99 2.17
C TYR A 177 -6.67 -5.76 1.15
N HIS A 178 -6.04 -6.46 0.19
CA HIS A 178 -6.75 -7.15 -0.90
C HIS A 178 -7.51 -8.38 -0.42
N ALA A 179 -6.98 -9.13 0.55
CA ALA A 179 -7.73 -10.21 1.19
C ALA A 179 -8.97 -9.69 1.94
N ILE A 180 -8.86 -8.55 2.64
CA ILE A 180 -10.00 -7.89 3.30
C ILE A 180 -11.00 -7.36 2.27
N GLU A 181 -10.51 -6.79 1.17
CA GLU A 181 -11.34 -6.33 0.06
C GLU A 181 -12.18 -7.46 -0.51
N PHE A 182 -11.55 -8.55 -0.93
CA PHE A 182 -12.25 -9.73 -1.43
C PHE A 182 -13.29 -10.28 -0.43
N LEU A 183 -12.98 -10.28 0.86
CA LEU A 183 -13.94 -10.69 1.88
C LEU A 183 -15.13 -9.73 2.00
N LEU A 184 -14.95 -8.43 1.78
CA LEU A 184 -16.03 -7.45 1.87
C LEU A 184 -16.86 -7.35 0.59
N TRP A 185 -16.26 -7.45 -0.60
CA TRP A 185 -16.97 -7.30 -1.88
C TRP A 185 -17.27 -8.62 -2.58
N GLY A 186 -16.47 -9.68 -2.36
CA GLY A 186 -16.50 -10.90 -3.15
C GLY A 186 -15.89 -10.68 -4.53
N GLN A 187 -15.97 -11.69 -5.36
CA GLN A 187 -15.45 -11.65 -6.73
C GLN A 187 -16.15 -10.57 -7.55
N ASP A 188 -15.37 -9.82 -8.32
CA ASP A 188 -15.91 -8.92 -9.33
C ASP A 188 -16.20 -9.70 -10.63
N LEU A 189 -17.45 -9.70 -11.05
CA LEU A 189 -17.92 -10.37 -12.26
C LEU A 189 -18.25 -9.37 -13.38
N ASN A 190 -17.89 -8.10 -13.23
CA ASN A 190 -18.15 -7.06 -14.24
C ASN A 190 -17.09 -7.05 -15.36
N GLY A 191 -16.03 -7.86 -15.26
CA GLY A 191 -14.88 -7.80 -16.17
C GLY A 191 -14.24 -6.41 -16.13
N THR A 192 -13.89 -5.85 -17.27
CA THR A 192 -13.35 -4.48 -17.39
C THR A 192 -14.45 -3.39 -17.36
N GLY A 193 -15.69 -3.74 -17.03
CA GLY A 193 -16.79 -2.78 -16.89
C GLY A 193 -16.82 -2.16 -15.49
N PRO A 194 -17.52 -1.02 -15.35
CA PRO A 194 -17.63 -0.37 -14.04
C PRO A 194 -18.44 -1.23 -13.06
N GLY A 195 -17.97 -1.31 -11.83
CA GLY A 195 -18.64 -2.06 -10.77
C GLY A 195 -17.63 -2.57 -9.75
N ALA A 196 -18.12 -3.40 -8.86
CA ALA A 196 -17.35 -4.14 -7.87
C ALA A 196 -18.08 -5.44 -7.54
N GLY A 197 -17.45 -6.34 -6.84
CA GLY A 197 -18.09 -7.53 -6.31
C GLY A 197 -19.31 -7.19 -5.44
N ASN A 198 -20.26 -8.09 -5.36
CA ASN A 198 -21.54 -7.87 -4.67
C ASN A 198 -21.84 -8.94 -3.61
N ARG A 199 -20.90 -9.15 -2.70
CA ARG A 199 -21.10 -10.06 -1.58
C ARG A 199 -22.24 -9.58 -0.69
N PRO A 200 -23.25 -10.43 -0.37
CA PRO A 200 -24.35 -10.05 0.52
C PRO A 200 -23.91 -10.06 1.99
N TYR A 201 -24.46 -9.18 2.81
CA TYR A 201 -24.19 -9.18 4.26
C TYR A 201 -24.59 -10.50 4.95
N THR A 202 -25.52 -11.24 4.35
CA THR A 202 -25.98 -12.54 4.84
C THR A 202 -24.89 -13.61 4.82
N ASP A 203 -23.77 -13.37 4.15
CA ASP A 203 -22.56 -14.20 4.23
C ASP A 203 -21.86 -14.12 5.60
N TYR A 204 -22.25 -13.14 6.41
CA TYR A 204 -21.81 -12.97 7.80
C TYR A 204 -22.93 -13.24 8.82
N ASP A 205 -24.18 -13.41 8.38
CA ASP A 205 -25.32 -13.66 9.24
C ASP A 205 -25.46 -15.17 9.55
N LYS A 206 -25.03 -15.57 10.74
CA LYS A 206 -25.11 -16.97 11.20
C LYS A 206 -26.54 -17.52 11.22
N ALA A 207 -27.56 -16.65 11.37
CA ALA A 207 -28.96 -17.05 11.39
C ALA A 207 -29.58 -17.20 9.99
N LYS A 208 -28.99 -16.52 8.98
CA LYS A 208 -29.47 -16.50 7.59
C LYS A 208 -28.32 -16.66 6.60
N CYS A 209 -27.40 -17.55 6.91
CA CYS A 209 -26.20 -17.79 6.13
C CYS A 209 -26.51 -18.19 4.69
N THR A 210 -26.11 -17.38 3.69
CA THR A 210 -26.48 -17.56 2.30
C THR A 210 -25.57 -18.55 1.59
N ASN A 211 -24.24 -18.33 1.68
CA ASN A 211 -23.24 -19.11 0.94
C ASN A 211 -22.43 -20.07 1.85
N GLY A 212 -22.98 -20.42 3.01
CA GLY A 212 -22.31 -21.31 3.97
C GLY A 212 -21.12 -20.66 4.68
N ASN A 213 -20.61 -21.36 5.68
CA ASN A 213 -19.37 -21.01 6.40
C ASN A 213 -19.30 -19.58 6.98
N CYS A 214 -20.43 -18.97 7.32
CA CYS A 214 -20.52 -17.57 7.74
C CYS A 214 -19.71 -17.25 9.00
N ASP A 215 -19.63 -18.18 9.95
CA ASP A 215 -18.78 -18.07 11.13
C ASP A 215 -17.29 -18.11 10.77
N ARG A 216 -16.87 -19.04 9.92
CA ARG A 216 -15.49 -19.13 9.48
C ARG A 216 -15.05 -17.93 8.61
N ARG A 217 -15.98 -17.42 7.78
CA ARG A 217 -15.74 -16.19 6.99
C ARG A 217 -15.58 -14.98 7.90
N ALA A 218 -16.38 -14.88 8.95
CA ALA A 218 -16.24 -13.84 9.97
C ALA A 218 -14.91 -13.97 10.72
N ASP A 219 -14.49 -15.20 11.09
CA ASP A 219 -13.20 -15.44 11.72
C ASP A 219 -12.03 -15.05 10.80
N TYR A 220 -12.12 -15.32 9.49
CA TYR A 220 -11.11 -14.93 8.52
C TYR A 220 -11.02 -13.40 8.39
N LEU A 221 -12.14 -12.74 8.17
CA LEU A 221 -12.20 -11.29 8.04
C LEU A 221 -11.64 -10.58 9.28
N LYS A 222 -12.00 -11.09 10.49
CA LYS A 222 -11.45 -10.56 11.74
C LYS A 222 -9.96 -10.81 11.88
N SER A 223 -9.50 -12.00 11.54
CA SER A 223 -8.07 -12.35 11.58
C SER A 223 -7.26 -11.45 10.64
N ALA A 224 -7.73 -11.26 9.40
CA ALA A 224 -7.06 -10.41 8.41
C ALA A 224 -7.01 -8.95 8.86
N SER A 225 -8.12 -8.39 9.38
CA SER A 225 -8.13 -6.99 9.84
C SER A 225 -7.27 -6.77 11.09
N SER A 226 -7.25 -7.73 12.01
CA SER A 226 -6.40 -7.66 13.20
C SER A 226 -4.91 -7.76 12.85
N LEU A 227 -4.57 -8.60 11.87
CA LEU A 227 -3.21 -8.73 11.36
C LEU A 227 -2.76 -7.45 10.65
N LEU A 228 -3.61 -6.86 9.81
CA LEU A 228 -3.33 -5.57 9.16
C LEU A 228 -3.00 -4.47 10.19
N VAL A 229 -3.75 -4.40 11.29
CA VAL A 229 -3.48 -3.44 12.38
C VAL A 229 -2.12 -3.72 13.04
N LYS A 230 -1.78 -4.99 13.28
CA LYS A 230 -0.48 -5.41 13.84
C LYS A 230 0.66 -5.00 12.90
N ASP A 231 0.53 -5.32 11.61
CA ASP A 231 1.59 -5.08 10.63
C ASP A 231 1.81 -3.57 10.40
N LEU A 232 0.75 -2.77 10.37
CA LEU A 232 0.89 -1.30 10.31
C LEU A 232 1.52 -0.71 11.58
N GLN A 233 1.28 -1.32 12.76
CA GLN A 233 1.97 -0.91 13.98
C GLN A 233 3.47 -1.19 13.88
N GLU A 234 3.90 -2.30 13.25
CA GLU A 234 5.31 -2.59 12.99
C GLU A 234 5.97 -1.44 12.20
N MET A 235 5.28 -0.89 11.19
CA MET A 235 5.81 0.23 10.40
C MET A 235 5.82 1.55 11.16
N VAL A 236 4.82 1.84 11.98
CA VAL A 236 4.86 3.01 12.88
C VAL A 236 6.09 2.93 13.79
N ASP A 237 6.33 1.76 14.39
CA ASP A 237 7.47 1.56 15.28
C ASP A 237 8.81 1.63 14.51
N ALA A 238 8.87 1.11 13.28
CA ALA A 238 10.05 1.15 12.44
C ALA A 238 10.42 2.58 11.99
N TRP A 239 9.45 3.45 11.74
CA TRP A 239 9.68 4.85 11.39
C TRP A 239 9.69 5.82 12.59
N ALA A 240 9.48 5.35 13.82
CA ALA A 240 9.68 6.17 15.01
C ALA A 240 11.12 6.73 15.07
N PRO A 241 11.39 7.81 15.82
CA PRO A 241 12.72 8.48 15.83
C PRO A 241 13.91 7.55 16.08
N GLU A 242 13.73 6.46 16.84
CA GLU A 242 14.77 5.45 17.12
C GLU A 242 14.49 4.12 16.38
N GLY A 243 13.54 4.11 15.44
CA GLY A 243 13.14 2.93 14.67
C GLY A 243 14.18 2.53 13.62
N GLU A 244 14.09 1.30 13.16
CA GLU A 244 15.07 0.72 12.24
C GLU A 244 15.01 1.36 10.85
N ALA A 245 13.79 1.65 10.32
CA ALA A 245 13.63 2.32 9.04
C ALA A 245 14.20 3.74 9.06
N THR A 246 13.98 4.49 10.14
CA THR A 246 14.56 5.82 10.37
C THR A 246 16.08 5.75 10.42
N LYS A 247 16.64 4.85 11.23
CA LYS A 247 18.10 4.65 11.32
C LYS A 247 18.73 4.29 9.99
N THR A 248 18.05 3.49 9.19
CA THR A 248 18.53 3.09 7.85
C THR A 248 18.73 4.30 6.93
N VAL A 249 17.77 5.23 6.89
CA VAL A 249 17.88 6.42 6.02
C VAL A 249 18.78 7.49 6.59
N GLU A 250 18.94 7.56 7.91
CA GLU A 250 19.80 8.54 8.61
C GLU A 250 21.27 8.10 8.73
N ALA A 251 21.58 6.82 8.48
CA ALA A 251 22.93 6.26 8.67
C ALA A 251 24.02 6.97 7.85
N ASP A 252 23.71 7.38 6.63
CA ASP A 252 24.59 8.12 5.72
C ASP A 252 23.79 9.13 4.89
N PRO A 253 24.16 10.41 4.90
CA PRO A 253 23.41 11.44 4.18
C PRO A 253 23.28 11.21 2.68
N LYS A 254 24.29 10.62 2.02
CA LYS A 254 24.22 10.31 0.59
C LYS A 254 23.29 9.15 0.32
N ALA A 255 23.36 8.09 1.13
CA ALA A 255 22.47 6.95 1.03
C ALA A 255 21.01 7.35 1.30
N GLY A 256 20.76 8.17 2.33
CA GLY A 256 19.42 8.67 2.64
C GLY A 256 18.81 9.53 1.53
N LEU A 257 19.58 10.47 0.96
CA LEU A 257 19.11 11.23 -0.22
C LEU A 257 18.90 10.33 -1.44
N THR A 258 19.73 9.29 -1.62
CA THR A 258 19.53 8.32 -2.69
C THR A 258 18.22 7.54 -2.49
N ALA A 259 17.91 7.10 -1.26
CA ALA A 259 16.65 6.42 -0.95
C ALA A 259 15.43 7.30 -1.26
N ILE A 260 15.46 8.58 -0.87
CA ILE A 260 14.40 9.55 -1.19
C ILE A 260 14.19 9.67 -2.71
N LEU A 261 15.27 9.87 -3.46
CA LEU A 261 15.19 10.01 -4.92
C LEU A 261 14.77 8.70 -5.61
N THR A 262 15.20 7.56 -5.10
CA THR A 262 14.76 6.23 -5.57
C THR A 262 13.26 6.08 -5.35
N GLY A 263 12.76 6.39 -4.16
CA GLY A 263 11.32 6.33 -3.87
C GLY A 263 10.48 7.19 -4.81
N MET A 264 10.87 8.45 -4.98
CA MET A 264 10.19 9.37 -5.90
C MET A 264 10.23 8.89 -7.36
N GLY A 265 11.38 8.38 -7.81
CA GLY A 265 11.57 7.91 -9.18
C GLY A 265 10.82 6.62 -9.45
N SER A 266 10.91 5.62 -8.57
CA SER A 266 10.25 4.33 -8.71
C SER A 266 8.72 4.48 -8.66
N LEU A 267 8.20 5.23 -7.69
CA LEU A 267 6.76 5.48 -7.61
C LEU A 267 6.25 6.20 -8.86
N SER A 268 6.91 7.29 -9.31
CA SER A 268 6.39 8.09 -10.41
C SER A 268 6.54 7.42 -11.78
N TYR A 269 7.66 6.74 -12.05
CA TYR A 269 7.96 6.14 -13.34
C TYR A 269 7.57 4.66 -13.42
N GLY A 270 7.92 3.87 -12.42
CA GLY A 270 7.57 2.44 -12.36
C GLY A 270 6.07 2.27 -12.12
N GLU A 271 5.62 2.57 -10.93
CA GLU A 271 4.25 2.28 -10.48
C GLU A 271 3.20 3.12 -11.21
N LEU A 272 3.27 4.45 -11.06
CA LEU A 272 2.19 5.31 -11.59
C LEU A 272 2.17 5.37 -13.12
N ALA A 273 3.31 5.55 -13.77
CA ALA A 273 3.36 5.67 -15.22
C ALA A 273 3.47 4.31 -15.92
N GLY A 274 4.27 3.38 -15.39
CA GLY A 274 4.55 2.07 -15.99
C GLY A 274 3.39 1.09 -15.81
N GLU A 275 3.02 0.84 -14.58
CA GLU A 275 1.98 -0.15 -14.25
C GLU A 275 0.58 0.47 -14.40
N ARG A 276 0.16 1.37 -13.50
CA ARG A 276 -1.22 1.85 -13.45
C ARG A 276 -1.68 2.62 -14.67
N MET A 277 -0.89 3.58 -15.18
CA MET A 277 -1.31 4.38 -16.34
C MET A 277 -1.13 3.64 -17.67
N LYS A 278 -0.01 2.95 -17.83
CA LYS A 278 0.28 2.27 -19.11
C LYS A 278 -0.51 0.97 -19.22
N LEU A 279 -0.46 0.10 -18.23
CA LEU A 279 -1.14 -1.20 -18.28
C LEU A 279 -2.64 -1.02 -18.10
N GLY A 280 -3.10 -0.39 -17.02
CA GLY A 280 -4.50 -0.19 -16.75
C GLY A 280 -5.21 0.68 -17.79
N LEU A 281 -4.76 1.94 -17.98
CA LEU A 281 -5.49 2.90 -18.82
C LEU A 281 -5.21 2.78 -20.32
N LEU A 282 -4.01 2.34 -20.74
CA LEU A 282 -3.64 2.34 -22.17
C LEU A 282 -3.71 0.96 -22.79
N LEU A 283 -3.37 -0.10 -22.07
CA LEU A 283 -3.35 -1.46 -22.57
C LEU A 283 -4.57 -2.27 -22.14
N HIS A 284 -5.38 -1.73 -21.23
CA HIS A 284 -6.56 -2.41 -20.69
C HIS A 284 -6.23 -3.78 -20.09
N ASP A 285 -5.15 -3.82 -19.33
CA ASP A 285 -4.79 -5.02 -18.60
C ASP A 285 -5.78 -5.24 -17.45
N PRO A 286 -6.52 -6.36 -17.42
CA PRO A 286 -7.55 -6.58 -16.40
C PRO A 286 -7.04 -6.61 -14.97
N GLU A 287 -5.78 -7.01 -14.77
CA GLU A 287 -5.18 -7.05 -13.43
C GLU A 287 -4.90 -5.64 -12.89
N GLU A 288 -4.59 -4.69 -13.77
CA GLU A 288 -4.24 -3.32 -13.41
C GLU A 288 -5.43 -2.34 -13.48
N GLU A 289 -6.55 -2.72 -14.09
CA GLU A 289 -7.73 -1.85 -14.19
C GLU A 289 -8.43 -1.62 -12.84
N HIS A 290 -8.10 -2.41 -11.83
CA HIS A 290 -8.69 -2.34 -10.49
C HIS A 290 -7.82 -1.62 -9.45
N ASP A 291 -6.62 -1.19 -9.80
CA ASP A 291 -5.64 -0.58 -8.91
C ASP A 291 -5.94 0.92 -8.57
#